data_30e60e6328f985246082268076f6cb3f
#
_entry.id   30e60e6328f985246082268076f6cb3f
#
_cell.length_a   1.000
_cell.length_b   1.000
_cell.length_c   1.000
_cell.angle_alpha   90.00
_cell.angle_beta   90.00
_cell.angle_gamma   90.00
#
_symmetry.space_group_name_H-M   'P 1'
#
loop_
_entity.id
_entity.type
_entity.pdbx_description
1 polymer ?
#
loop_
_entity_poly.entity_id
_entity_poly.type
_entity_poly.pdbx_seq_one_letter_code
_entity_poly.pdbx_strand_id
1 'polypeptide(L)'
;AEAVNDPLEPTNRAIYDFNVYLDRNVAEPVAEAYRDTMPDWLRQAIHNLLANLQEPYTAVNDLLQGNPAAAADALGRFFINSTFGMLGTQDVVAESGGAKRHKTDLGVTFAVWGAEEGPYLMLPFFGPSNLRDGAGRAADFFADPTGAVIASQGLGVINNVTMGADILD
;
A
#
# COMPACT_ATOMS: atom_id res chain seq x y z
N ALA A 1 -20.17 -18.54 12.72
CA ALA A 1 -18.86 -17.92 12.49
C ALA A 1 -17.89 -19.07 12.21
N GLU A 2 -17.29 -19.12 11.03
CA GLU A 2 -16.19 -20.05 10.75
C GLU A 2 -15.03 -19.73 11.70
N ALA A 3 -14.45 -20.77 12.30
CA ALA A 3 -13.28 -20.60 13.14
C ALA A 3 -12.09 -20.13 12.27
N VAL A 4 -11.43 -19.07 12.66
CA VAL A 4 -10.24 -18.59 11.96
C VAL A 4 -9.18 -19.69 12.05
N ASN A 5 -8.60 -20.04 10.91
CA ASN A 5 -7.49 -21.00 10.85
C ASN A 5 -6.20 -20.32 11.35
N ASP A 6 -5.99 -20.33 12.67
CA ASP A 6 -4.85 -19.70 13.34
C ASP A 6 -4.02 -20.73 14.13
N PRO A 7 -3.20 -21.55 13.46
CA PRO A 7 -2.33 -22.51 14.13
C PRO A 7 -1.17 -21.83 14.87
N LEU A 8 -0.91 -20.54 14.64
CA LEU A 8 0.19 -19.76 15.23
C LEU A 8 -0.32 -18.70 16.23
N GLU A 9 -1.50 -18.90 16.79
CA GLU A 9 -2.17 -17.93 17.68
C GLU A 9 -1.25 -17.31 18.75
N PRO A 10 -0.42 -18.07 19.50
CA PRO A 10 0.46 -17.46 20.50
C PRO A 10 1.50 -16.50 19.88
N THR A 11 2.04 -16.85 18.71
CA THR A 11 2.99 -16.01 17.98
C THR A 11 2.32 -14.79 17.39
N ASN A 12 1.15 -14.99 16.78
CA ASN A 12 0.35 -13.90 16.20
C ASN A 12 -0.06 -12.88 17.27
N ARG A 13 -0.40 -13.34 18.47
CA ARG A 13 -0.72 -12.48 19.62
C ARG A 13 0.50 -11.66 20.08
N ALA A 14 1.67 -12.29 20.21
CA ALA A 14 2.89 -11.58 20.59
C ALA A 14 3.29 -10.50 19.56
N ILE A 15 3.14 -10.81 18.26
CA ILE A 15 3.40 -9.84 17.19
C ILE A 15 2.33 -8.71 17.20
N TYR A 16 1.07 -9.04 17.47
CA TYR A 16 0.03 -8.03 17.61
C TYR A 16 0.36 -7.05 18.75
N ASP A 17 0.73 -7.55 19.93
CA ASP A 17 1.09 -6.72 21.09
C ASP A 17 2.30 -5.82 20.77
N PHE A 18 3.28 -6.36 20.05
CA PHE A 18 4.42 -5.59 19.54
C PHE A 18 3.98 -4.49 18.55
N ASN A 19 3.10 -4.80 17.60
CA ASN A 19 2.58 -3.82 16.65
C ASN A 19 1.81 -2.71 17.37
N VAL A 20 0.96 -3.04 18.36
CA VAL A 20 0.25 -2.06 19.18
C VAL A 20 1.21 -1.17 19.97
N TYR A 21 2.28 -1.76 20.51
CA TYR A 21 3.31 -0.99 21.21
C TYR A 21 3.99 0.02 20.26
N LEU A 22 4.39 -0.43 19.06
CA LEU A 22 5.00 0.45 18.05
C LEU A 22 4.04 1.54 17.57
N ASP A 23 2.78 1.18 17.33
CA ASP A 23 1.77 2.13 16.88
C ASP A 23 1.64 3.28 17.88
N ARG A 24 1.40 2.99 19.15
CA ARG A 24 1.19 3.99 20.18
C ARG A 24 2.45 4.81 20.53
N ASN A 25 3.63 4.20 20.49
CA ASN A 25 4.86 4.86 20.98
C ASN A 25 5.72 5.45 19.86
N VAL A 26 5.49 5.07 18.61
CA VAL A 26 6.29 5.54 17.48
C VAL A 26 5.42 6.08 16.34
N ALA A 27 4.50 5.26 15.81
CA ALA A 27 3.75 5.63 14.61
C ALA A 27 2.79 6.81 14.88
N GLU A 28 2.00 6.74 15.95
CA GLU A 28 1.05 7.79 16.32
C GLU A 28 1.75 9.14 16.61
N PRO A 29 2.79 9.23 17.46
CA PRO A 29 3.51 10.49 17.68
C PRO A 29 4.17 11.06 16.41
N VAL A 30 4.73 10.19 15.57
CA VAL A 30 5.34 10.61 14.29
C VAL A 30 4.27 11.13 13.33
N ALA A 31 3.12 10.45 13.26
CA ALA A 31 1.99 10.87 12.45
C ALA A 31 1.41 12.22 12.89
N GLU A 32 1.27 12.43 14.20
CA GLU A 32 0.83 13.70 14.76
C GLU A 32 1.83 14.81 14.42
N ALA A 33 3.12 14.61 14.67
CA ALA A 33 4.16 15.58 14.34
C ALA A 33 4.18 15.91 12.84
N TYR A 34 4.03 14.91 11.97
CA TYR A 34 3.94 15.09 10.52
C TYR A 34 2.71 15.91 10.12
N ARG A 35 1.53 15.59 10.68
CA ARG A 35 0.29 16.32 10.43
C ARG A 35 0.37 17.78 10.91
N ASP A 36 0.95 18.00 12.07
CA ASP A 36 0.98 19.32 12.71
C ASP A 36 2.05 20.24 12.11
N THR A 37 3.11 19.68 11.53
CA THR A 37 4.23 20.44 10.94
C THR A 37 4.12 20.63 9.45
N MET A 38 3.50 19.67 8.71
CA MET A 38 3.39 19.76 7.25
C MET A 38 2.08 20.39 6.79
N PRO A 39 2.12 21.41 5.91
CA PRO A 39 0.94 21.96 5.27
C PRO A 39 0.20 20.90 4.44
N ASP A 40 -1.14 20.99 4.38
CA ASP A 40 -2.00 20.04 3.67
C ASP A 40 -1.61 19.86 2.21
N TRP A 41 -1.33 20.97 1.51
CA TRP A 41 -0.93 20.92 0.11
C TRP A 41 0.36 20.10 -0.12
N LEU A 42 1.31 20.16 0.83
CA LEU A 42 2.58 19.41 0.72
C LEU A 42 2.36 17.93 1.01
N ARG A 43 1.53 17.61 2.01
CA ARG A 43 1.14 16.22 2.29
C ARG A 43 0.44 15.59 1.09
N GLN A 44 -0.50 16.32 0.48
CA GLN A 44 -1.20 15.87 -0.72
C GLN A 44 -0.24 15.68 -1.90
N ALA A 45 0.69 16.60 -2.10
CA ALA A 45 1.68 16.49 -3.18
C ALA A 45 2.58 15.26 -3.01
N ILE A 46 3.04 14.99 -1.78
CA ILE A 46 3.85 13.79 -1.47
C ILE A 46 3.01 12.52 -1.68
N HIS A 47 1.79 12.49 -1.18
CA HIS A 47 0.87 11.35 -1.38
C HIS A 47 0.66 11.06 -2.87
N ASN A 48 0.33 12.07 -3.66
CA ASN A 48 0.11 11.91 -5.09
C ASN A 48 1.37 11.43 -5.81
N LEU A 49 2.54 11.98 -5.47
CA LEU A 49 3.82 11.56 -6.05
C LEU A 49 4.11 10.08 -5.79
N LEU A 50 4.01 9.65 -4.52
CA LEU A 50 4.24 8.26 -4.13
C LEU A 50 3.25 7.32 -4.81
N ALA A 51 1.99 7.70 -4.83
CA ALA A 51 0.96 6.94 -5.48
C ALA A 51 1.13 6.88 -7.01
N ASN A 52 1.61 7.96 -7.64
CA ASN A 52 1.93 7.95 -9.07
C ASN A 52 3.12 7.03 -9.39
N LEU A 53 4.13 6.99 -8.53
CA LEU A 53 5.27 6.08 -8.69
C LEU A 53 4.88 4.59 -8.57
N GLN A 54 3.76 4.27 -7.93
CA GLN A 54 3.22 2.91 -7.82
C GLN A 54 2.41 2.48 -9.04
N GLU A 55 1.92 3.41 -9.88
CA GLU A 55 1.08 3.06 -11.04
C GLU A 55 1.73 2.07 -12.02
N PRO A 56 3.05 2.16 -12.37
CA PRO A 56 3.69 1.16 -13.22
C PRO A 56 3.68 -0.25 -12.60
N TYR A 57 3.86 -0.34 -11.28
CA TYR A 57 3.80 -1.60 -10.57
C TYR A 57 2.37 -2.17 -10.55
N THR A 58 1.37 -1.33 -10.32
CA THR A 58 -0.06 -1.67 -10.46
C THR A 58 -0.35 -2.22 -11.86
N ALA A 59 0.13 -1.55 -12.91
CA ALA A 59 -0.07 -2.00 -14.28
C ALA A 59 0.53 -3.38 -14.58
N VAL A 60 1.71 -3.68 -14.03
CA VAL A 60 2.31 -5.02 -14.16
C VAL A 60 1.44 -6.08 -13.49
N ASN A 61 0.95 -5.83 -12.28
CA ASN A 61 0.06 -6.75 -11.58
C ASN A 61 -1.28 -6.94 -12.33
N ASP A 62 -1.86 -5.87 -12.88
CA ASP A 62 -3.05 -5.95 -13.71
C ASP A 62 -2.85 -6.86 -14.93
N LEU A 63 -1.71 -6.73 -15.61
CA LEU A 63 -1.36 -7.61 -16.73
C LEU A 63 -1.22 -9.07 -16.27
N LEU A 64 -0.56 -9.33 -15.16
CA LEU A 64 -0.42 -10.67 -14.58
C LEU A 64 -1.77 -11.27 -14.16
N GLN A 65 -2.75 -10.44 -13.83
CA GLN A 65 -4.12 -10.81 -13.51
C GLN A 65 -5.02 -10.95 -14.76
N GLY A 66 -4.47 -10.69 -15.95
CA GLY A 66 -5.23 -10.77 -17.20
C GLY A 66 -6.18 -9.59 -17.45
N ASN A 67 -5.92 -8.45 -16.84
CA ASN A 67 -6.72 -7.23 -16.99
C ASN A 67 -5.95 -6.10 -17.71
N PRO A 68 -5.77 -6.19 -19.04
CA PRO A 68 -5.01 -5.20 -19.79
C PRO A 68 -5.68 -3.82 -19.83
N ALA A 69 -7.00 -3.74 -19.61
CA ALA A 69 -7.70 -2.47 -19.56
C ALA A 69 -7.31 -1.67 -18.30
N ALA A 70 -7.31 -2.31 -17.13
CA ALA A 70 -6.85 -1.70 -15.89
C ALA A 70 -5.37 -1.31 -15.96
N ALA A 71 -4.54 -2.17 -16.55
CA ALA A 71 -3.13 -1.85 -16.80
C ALA A 71 -2.94 -0.61 -17.67
N ALA A 72 -3.75 -0.46 -18.72
CA ALA A 72 -3.71 0.72 -19.58
C ALA A 72 -4.14 1.99 -18.83
N ASP A 73 -5.15 1.89 -17.96
CA ASP A 73 -5.60 2.99 -17.11
C ASP A 73 -4.48 3.41 -16.13
N ALA A 74 -3.83 2.47 -15.45
CA ALA A 74 -2.72 2.74 -14.54
C ALA A 74 -1.54 3.41 -15.27
N LEU A 75 -1.11 2.88 -16.42
CA LEU A 75 -0.06 3.51 -17.23
C LEU A 75 -0.47 4.89 -17.74
N GLY A 76 -1.71 5.05 -18.19
CA GLY A 76 -2.24 6.35 -18.63
C GLY A 76 -2.17 7.39 -17.50
N ARG A 77 -2.57 7.01 -16.30
CA ARG A 77 -2.44 7.86 -15.10
C ARG A 77 -1.00 8.23 -14.84
N PHE A 78 -0.09 7.24 -14.83
CA PHE A 78 1.33 7.48 -14.63
C PHE A 78 1.89 8.53 -15.60
N PHE A 79 1.68 8.35 -16.90
CA PHE A 79 2.21 9.27 -17.91
C PHE A 79 1.57 10.66 -17.85
N ILE A 80 0.26 10.74 -17.71
CA ILE A 80 -0.46 12.03 -17.66
C ILE A 80 -0.06 12.80 -16.39
N ASN A 81 -0.11 12.17 -15.23
CA ASN A 81 0.24 12.83 -13.97
C ASN A 81 1.73 13.19 -13.90
N SER A 82 2.62 12.36 -14.46
CA SER A 82 4.05 12.69 -14.51
C SER A 82 4.35 13.85 -15.43
N THR A 83 3.61 13.99 -16.55
CA THR A 83 3.86 15.01 -17.56
C THR A 83 3.15 16.33 -17.21
N PHE A 84 1.87 16.25 -16.88
CA PHE A 84 1.01 17.43 -16.66
C PHE A 84 0.76 17.72 -15.18
N GLY A 85 0.98 16.73 -14.29
CA GLY A 85 0.78 16.82 -12.84
C GLY A 85 2.05 17.11 -12.04
N MET A 86 3.01 17.87 -12.61
CA MET A 86 4.27 18.24 -11.96
C MET A 86 5.00 17.03 -11.37
N LEU A 87 5.37 16.07 -12.22
CA LEU A 87 6.01 14.80 -11.88
C LEU A 87 5.15 13.88 -10.98
N GLY A 88 3.83 14.05 -11.03
CA GLY A 88 2.89 13.23 -10.24
C GLY A 88 2.51 13.81 -8.89
N THR A 89 2.93 15.03 -8.54
CA THR A 89 2.49 15.71 -7.32
C THR A 89 1.05 16.18 -7.37
N GLN A 90 0.48 16.28 -8.58
CA GLN A 90 -0.94 16.57 -8.82
C GLN A 90 -1.59 15.40 -9.56
N ASP A 91 -2.78 15.01 -9.13
CA ASP A 91 -3.57 13.96 -9.79
C ASP A 91 -4.52 14.57 -10.83
N VAL A 92 -3.93 15.04 -11.94
CA VAL A 92 -4.65 15.69 -13.03
C VAL A 92 -5.70 14.77 -13.65
N VAL A 93 -5.45 13.45 -13.67
CA VAL A 93 -6.42 12.48 -14.19
C VAL A 93 -7.68 12.44 -13.33
N ALA A 94 -7.53 12.39 -12.01
CA ALA A 94 -8.68 12.42 -11.10
C ALA A 94 -9.41 13.75 -11.16
N GLU A 95 -8.69 14.87 -11.18
CA GLU A 95 -9.26 16.23 -11.27
C GLU A 95 -10.06 16.45 -12.57
N SER A 96 -9.64 15.81 -13.66
CA SER A 96 -10.36 15.88 -14.96
C SER A 96 -11.49 14.84 -15.11
N GLY A 97 -11.79 14.07 -14.06
CA GLY A 97 -12.82 13.04 -14.10
C GLY A 97 -12.44 11.79 -14.91
N GLY A 98 -11.15 11.53 -15.08
CA GLY A 98 -10.61 10.36 -15.77
C GLY A 98 -10.67 9.08 -14.94
N ALA A 99 -9.91 8.06 -15.34
CA ALA A 99 -9.86 6.76 -14.69
C ALA A 99 -9.50 6.88 -13.20
N LYS A 100 -10.27 6.21 -12.34
CA LYS A 100 -10.01 6.21 -10.91
C LYS A 100 -8.78 5.35 -10.59
N ARG A 101 -8.00 5.81 -9.61
CA ARG A 101 -6.91 4.99 -9.08
C ARG A 101 -7.47 3.72 -8.45
N HIS A 102 -6.80 2.62 -8.72
CA HIS A 102 -7.01 1.35 -8.01
C HIS A 102 -5.65 0.85 -7.48
N LYS A 103 -5.72 -0.06 -6.53
CA LYS A 103 -4.52 -0.67 -5.94
C LYS A 103 -4.60 -2.17 -6.18
N THR A 104 -3.49 -2.74 -6.61
CA THR A 104 -3.31 -4.18 -6.70
C THR A 104 -1.86 -4.53 -6.39
N ASP A 105 -1.62 -5.77 -5.99
CA ASP A 105 -0.33 -6.27 -5.55
C ASP A 105 -0.16 -7.76 -5.93
N LEU A 106 0.98 -8.34 -5.62
CA LEU A 106 1.23 -9.75 -5.87
C LEU A 106 0.36 -10.68 -5.02
N GLY A 107 -0.10 -10.26 -3.85
CA GLY A 107 -1.05 -11.03 -3.04
C GLY A 107 -2.38 -11.21 -3.78
N VAL A 108 -2.92 -10.14 -4.36
CA VAL A 108 -4.10 -10.18 -5.23
C VAL A 108 -3.82 -11.00 -6.48
N THR A 109 -2.67 -10.84 -7.10
CA THR A 109 -2.25 -11.62 -8.28
C THR A 109 -2.23 -13.12 -7.98
N PHE A 110 -1.68 -13.54 -6.85
CA PHE A 110 -1.69 -14.94 -6.41
C PHE A 110 -3.11 -15.44 -6.17
N ALA A 111 -4.00 -14.61 -5.61
CA ALA A 111 -5.41 -14.95 -5.44
C ALA A 111 -6.12 -15.19 -6.78
N VAL A 112 -5.90 -14.33 -7.77
CA VAL A 112 -6.43 -14.49 -9.13
C VAL A 112 -5.91 -15.77 -9.78
N TRP A 113 -4.67 -16.16 -9.51
CA TRP A 113 -4.08 -17.43 -9.99
C TRP A 113 -4.58 -18.65 -9.21
N GLY A 114 -5.44 -18.48 -8.21
CA GLY A 114 -6.07 -19.56 -7.46
C GLY A 114 -5.30 -20.03 -6.23
N ALA A 115 -4.30 -19.25 -5.76
CA ALA A 115 -3.65 -19.58 -4.51
C ALA A 115 -4.62 -19.40 -3.33
N GLU A 116 -4.72 -20.40 -2.48
CA GLU A 116 -5.52 -20.35 -1.27
C GLU A 116 -4.89 -19.40 -0.23
N GLU A 117 -5.71 -18.83 0.63
CA GLU A 117 -5.26 -17.87 1.66
C GLU A 117 -4.27 -18.48 2.65
N GLY A 118 -4.47 -19.76 2.97
CA GLY A 118 -3.68 -20.45 3.99
C GLY A 118 -3.98 -19.96 5.42
N PRO A 119 -3.10 -20.30 6.39
CA PRO A 119 -3.29 -19.92 7.78
C PRO A 119 -3.18 -18.41 7.99
N TYR A 120 -3.86 -17.94 9.03
CA TYR A 120 -3.74 -16.55 9.50
C TYR A 120 -2.33 -16.26 10.02
N LEU A 121 -1.81 -15.10 9.66
CA LEU A 121 -0.51 -14.59 10.10
C LEU A 121 -0.64 -13.15 10.57
N MET A 122 -0.06 -12.82 11.71
CA MET A 122 0.19 -11.45 12.11
C MET A 122 1.61 -11.07 11.68
N LEU A 123 1.72 -10.07 10.81
CA LEU A 123 3.02 -9.60 10.32
C LEU A 123 3.53 -8.43 11.17
N PRO A 124 4.83 -8.44 11.57
CA PRO A 124 5.43 -7.27 12.19
C PRO A 124 5.29 -6.05 11.28
N PHE A 125 4.88 -4.92 11.81
CA PHE A 125 4.64 -3.63 11.13
C PHE A 125 3.45 -3.60 10.15
N PHE A 126 3.06 -4.73 9.55
CA PHE A 126 2.03 -4.79 8.50
C PHE A 126 0.66 -5.23 9.01
N GLY A 127 0.60 -5.76 10.24
CA GLY A 127 -0.66 -6.18 10.86
C GLY A 127 -1.21 -7.52 10.35
N PRO A 128 -2.55 -7.70 10.40
CA PRO A 128 -3.20 -8.96 10.05
C PRO A 128 -3.03 -9.30 8.58
N SER A 129 -2.77 -10.58 8.30
CA SER A 129 -2.53 -11.12 6.97
C SER A 129 -2.86 -12.62 6.95
N ASN A 130 -2.61 -13.27 5.83
CA ASN A 130 -2.58 -14.72 5.66
C ASN A 130 -1.29 -15.12 4.93
N LEU A 131 -1.06 -16.42 4.78
CA LEU A 131 0.18 -16.90 4.17
C LEU A 131 0.36 -16.42 2.72
N ARG A 132 -0.72 -16.43 1.90
CA ARG A 132 -0.70 -15.96 0.52
C ARG A 132 -0.32 -14.47 0.45
N ASP A 133 -1.05 -13.65 1.18
CA ASP A 133 -0.89 -12.19 1.13
C ASP A 133 0.44 -11.77 1.79
N GLY A 134 0.88 -12.50 2.82
CA GLY A 134 2.21 -12.32 3.42
C GLY A 134 3.34 -12.65 2.45
N ALA A 135 3.19 -13.74 1.69
CA ALA A 135 4.14 -14.09 0.63
C ALA A 135 4.11 -13.06 -0.51
N GLY A 136 2.91 -12.58 -0.89
CA GLY A 136 2.74 -11.48 -1.84
C GLY A 136 3.49 -10.23 -1.39
N ARG A 137 3.28 -9.76 -0.17
CA ARG A 137 4.00 -8.59 0.39
C ARG A 137 5.50 -8.77 0.47
N ALA A 138 5.98 -9.98 0.80
CA ALA A 138 7.41 -10.26 0.77
C ALA A 138 7.98 -10.17 -0.65
N ALA A 139 7.26 -10.68 -1.64
CA ALA A 139 7.64 -10.57 -3.05
C ALA A 139 7.56 -9.12 -3.54
N ASP A 140 6.53 -8.37 -3.15
CA ASP A 140 6.36 -6.95 -3.43
C ASP A 140 7.56 -6.12 -2.95
N PHE A 141 8.06 -6.41 -1.75
CA PHE A 141 9.23 -5.72 -1.20
C PHE A 141 10.46 -5.83 -2.09
N PHE A 142 10.62 -6.95 -2.82
CA PHE A 142 11.72 -7.14 -3.77
C PHE A 142 11.39 -6.66 -5.18
N ALA A 143 10.12 -6.66 -5.56
CA ALA A 143 9.67 -6.31 -6.91
C ALA A 143 9.35 -4.82 -7.07
N ASP A 144 8.98 -4.14 -6.01
CA ASP A 144 8.70 -2.71 -5.99
C ASP A 144 9.91 -1.92 -5.44
N PRO A 145 10.79 -1.38 -6.30
CA PRO A 145 11.92 -0.60 -5.87
C PRO A 145 11.52 0.70 -5.15
N THR A 146 10.30 1.22 -5.40
CA THR A 146 9.80 2.43 -4.73
C THR A 146 9.37 2.10 -3.31
N GLY A 147 8.70 0.98 -3.09
CA GLY A 147 8.37 0.47 -1.76
C GLY A 147 9.62 0.20 -0.93
N ALA A 148 10.65 -0.40 -1.51
CA ALA A 148 11.93 -0.64 -0.86
C ALA A 148 12.65 0.67 -0.48
N VAL A 149 12.66 1.67 -1.36
CA VAL A 149 13.24 2.99 -1.07
C VAL A 149 12.46 3.72 0.02
N ILE A 150 11.13 3.70 -0.04
CA ILE A 150 10.25 4.31 0.96
C ILE A 150 10.48 3.64 2.34
N ALA A 151 10.57 2.33 2.37
CA ALA A 151 10.85 1.58 3.60
C ALA A 151 12.26 1.87 4.16
N SER A 152 13.28 1.94 3.30
CA SER A 152 14.66 2.22 3.70
C SER A 152 14.88 3.63 4.24
N GLN A 153 14.06 4.58 3.80
CA GLN A 153 14.11 5.99 4.24
C GLN A 153 13.25 6.26 5.49
N GLY A 154 12.65 5.24 6.09
CA GLY A 154 11.73 5.41 7.21
C GLY A 154 10.38 6.04 6.82
N LEU A 155 10.16 6.28 5.53
CA LEU A 155 8.93 6.88 5.01
C LEU A 155 7.78 5.86 4.89
N GLY A 156 8.03 4.58 5.11
CA GLY A 156 7.01 3.52 5.11
C GLY A 156 5.94 3.74 6.19
N VAL A 157 6.31 4.34 7.31
CA VAL A 157 5.37 4.75 8.36
C VAL A 157 4.39 5.79 7.83
N ILE A 158 4.86 6.73 7.02
CA ILE A 158 4.04 7.81 6.43
C ILE A 158 3.01 7.24 5.46
N ASN A 159 3.37 6.25 4.67
CA ASN A 159 2.45 5.61 3.71
C ASN A 159 1.33 4.81 4.42
N ASN A 160 1.65 4.15 5.53
CA ASN A 160 0.66 3.43 6.33
C ASN A 160 -0.27 4.37 7.10
N VAL A 161 0.22 5.52 7.53
CA VAL A 161 -0.56 6.55 8.22
C VAL A 161 -1.55 7.24 7.26
N THR A 162 -1.14 7.51 6.01
CA THR A 162 -2.05 8.05 4.99
C THR A 162 -3.12 7.04 4.57
N MET A 163 -2.80 5.73 4.53
CA MET A 163 -3.81 4.68 4.30
C MET A 163 -4.82 4.54 5.46
N GLY A 164 -4.39 4.79 6.71
CA GLY A 164 -5.29 4.76 7.86
C GLY A 164 -6.26 5.95 7.92
N ALA A 165 -5.86 7.10 7.37
CA ALA A 165 -6.71 8.28 7.30
C ALA A 165 -7.86 8.12 6.28
N ASP A 166 -7.63 7.41 5.18
CA ASP A 166 -8.64 7.12 4.15
C ASP A 166 -9.76 6.15 4.62
N ILE A 167 -9.61 5.53 5.79
CA ILE A 167 -10.60 4.59 6.37
C ILE A 167 -11.55 5.32 7.35
N LEU A 168 -11.21 6.55 7.76
CA LEU A 168 -11.94 7.32 8.77
C LEU A 168 -12.80 8.46 8.19
N ASP A 169 -12.81 8.66 6.88
CA ASP A 169 -13.72 9.51 6.12
C ASP A 169 -14.76 8.65 5.36
#